data_e39e68b53f23e2239ad33593a6f04a81
#
_entry.id   e39e68b53f23e2239ad33593a6f04a81
#
_cell.length_a   1.000
_cell.length_b   1.000
_cell.length_c   1.000
_cell.angle_alpha   90.00
_cell.angle_beta   90.00
_cell.angle_gamma   90.00
#
_symmetry.space_group_name_H-M   'P 1'
#
loop_
_entity.id
_entity.type
_entity.pdbx_description
1 polymer ?
#
loop_
_entity_poly.entity_id
_entity_poly.type
_entity_poly.pdbx_seq_one_letter_code
_entity_poly.pdbx_strand_id
1 'polypeptide(L)'
;MSKILSVHSFRGGTGKSNTTANVSTLLAMDGMRVGVIDTDIQSPGIHVLFGLEEDDMKHSLNDYLWGKCEIKDTAYDLSKKLGVKGTLFLIPSSMKAGEIARVLREGYDVGLL
;
A
#
# COMPACT_ATOMS: atom_id res chain seq x y z
N MET A 1 -20.79 6.88 0.51
CA MET A 1 -20.60 5.65 -0.29
C MET A 1 -19.13 5.47 -0.62
N SER A 2 -18.58 4.28 -0.36
CA SER A 2 -17.19 3.99 -0.67
C SER A 2 -17.04 3.51 -2.10
N LYS A 3 -15.94 3.89 -2.74
CA LYS A 3 -15.60 3.43 -4.08
C LYS A 3 -14.25 2.74 -4.03
N ILE A 4 -14.11 1.67 -4.81
CA ILE A 4 -12.85 0.93 -4.95
C ILE A 4 -12.36 1.12 -6.38
N LEU A 5 -11.11 1.58 -6.50
CA LEU A 5 -10.44 1.74 -7.78
C LEU A 5 -9.25 0.79 -7.84
N SER A 6 -9.13 0.06 -8.94
CA SER A 6 -7.96 -0.79 -9.17
C SER A 6 -7.13 -0.23 -10.32
N VAL A 7 -5.82 -0.17 -10.13
CA VAL A 7 -4.87 0.19 -11.19
C VAL A 7 -4.12 -1.07 -11.55
N HIS A 8 -4.24 -1.49 -12.81
CA HIS A 8 -3.73 -2.76 -13.26
C HIS A 8 -3.06 -2.65 -14.63
N SER A 9 -2.04 -3.49 -14.87
CA SER A 9 -1.43 -3.66 -16.18
C SER A 9 -0.85 -5.06 -16.30
N PHE A 10 -0.61 -5.50 -17.55
CA PHE A 10 -0.03 -6.82 -17.80
C PHE A 10 1.46 -6.91 -17.53
N ARG A 11 2.14 -5.76 -17.41
CA ARG A 11 3.59 -5.71 -17.24
C ARG A 11 3.97 -4.87 -16.03
N GLY A 12 5.07 -5.24 -15.37
CA GLY A 12 5.75 -4.36 -14.44
C GLY A 12 6.37 -3.17 -15.18
N GLY A 13 6.66 -2.08 -14.47
CA GLY A 13 7.32 -0.92 -15.05
C GLY A 13 6.47 -0.06 -15.97
N THR A 14 5.15 -0.19 -15.94
CA THR A 14 4.23 0.57 -16.79
C THR A 14 3.69 1.84 -16.12
N GLY A 15 4.19 2.18 -14.93
CA GLY A 15 3.75 3.37 -14.22
C GLY A 15 2.54 3.19 -13.33
N LYS A 16 2.15 1.96 -12.99
CA LYS A 16 1.02 1.68 -12.10
C LYS A 16 1.16 2.40 -10.76
N SER A 17 2.32 2.24 -10.11
CA SER A 17 2.56 2.85 -8.81
C SER A 17 2.54 4.37 -8.88
N ASN A 18 3.14 4.96 -9.92
CA ASN A 18 3.11 6.41 -10.13
C ASN A 18 1.68 6.90 -10.35
N THR A 19 0.90 6.20 -11.17
CA THR A 19 -0.49 6.55 -11.42
C THR A 19 -1.31 6.48 -10.13
N THR A 20 -1.16 5.40 -9.37
CA THR A 20 -1.86 5.21 -8.11
C THR A 20 -1.50 6.30 -7.11
N ALA A 21 -0.22 6.61 -6.95
CA ALA A 21 0.24 7.65 -6.04
C ALA A 21 -0.30 9.01 -6.43
N ASN A 22 -0.25 9.36 -7.72
CA ASN A 22 -0.71 10.66 -8.20
C ASN A 22 -2.23 10.81 -8.06
N VAL A 23 -3.01 9.82 -8.48
CA VAL A 23 -4.47 9.86 -8.39
C VAL A 23 -4.93 9.94 -6.94
N SER A 24 -4.38 9.10 -6.07
CA SER A 24 -4.76 9.09 -4.66
C SER A 24 -4.42 10.40 -3.97
N THR A 25 -3.26 10.98 -4.26
CA THR A 25 -2.86 12.27 -3.70
C THR A 25 -3.78 13.40 -4.18
N LEU A 26 -4.12 13.42 -5.47
CA LEU A 26 -5.05 14.41 -6.00
C LEU A 26 -6.44 14.32 -5.37
N LEU A 27 -6.95 13.11 -5.16
CA LEU A 27 -8.23 12.91 -4.48
C LEU A 27 -8.18 13.40 -3.03
N ALA A 28 -7.09 13.13 -2.33
CA ALA A 28 -6.91 13.60 -0.96
C ALA A 28 -6.75 15.12 -0.91
N MET A 29 -6.08 15.71 -1.89
CA MET A 29 -5.98 17.17 -2.02
C MET A 29 -7.35 17.80 -2.22
N ASP A 30 -8.27 17.10 -2.85
CA ASP A 30 -9.65 17.54 -3.07
C ASP A 30 -10.54 17.33 -1.83
N GLY A 31 -9.98 16.88 -0.72
CA GLY A 31 -10.68 16.72 0.55
C GLY A 31 -11.25 15.33 0.81
N MET A 32 -10.98 14.37 -0.05
CA MET A 32 -11.49 13.01 0.11
C MET A 32 -10.68 12.20 1.12
N ARG A 33 -11.32 11.15 1.66
CA ARG A 33 -10.65 10.15 2.48
C ARG A 33 -10.22 9.02 1.56
N VAL A 34 -8.91 8.80 1.46
CA VAL A 34 -8.33 7.84 0.52
C VAL A 34 -7.50 6.81 1.27
N GLY A 35 -7.74 5.54 0.97
CA GLY A 35 -6.88 4.44 1.40
C GLY A 35 -6.18 3.85 0.18
N VAL A 36 -4.88 3.68 0.27
CA VAL A 36 -4.06 3.07 -0.79
C VAL A 36 -3.49 1.77 -0.26
N ILE A 37 -3.71 0.69 -0.98
CA ILE A 37 -3.20 -0.63 -0.62
C ILE A 37 -2.21 -1.07 -1.69
N ASP A 38 -0.98 -1.37 -1.30
CA ASP A 38 0.02 -1.95 -2.20
C ASP A 38 -0.18 -3.46 -2.25
N THR A 39 -0.83 -3.93 -3.31
CA THR A 39 -1.10 -5.36 -3.50
C THR A 39 -0.02 -6.06 -4.32
N ASP A 40 1.01 -5.35 -4.76
CA ASP A 40 2.15 -5.93 -5.47
C ASP A 40 3.14 -6.53 -4.45
N ILE A 41 2.70 -7.61 -3.83
CA ILE A 41 3.40 -8.22 -2.69
C ILE A 41 4.76 -8.80 -3.10
N GLN A 42 4.90 -9.19 -4.35
CA GLN A 42 6.15 -9.76 -4.86
C GLN A 42 7.18 -8.69 -5.22
N SER A 43 6.72 -7.49 -5.54
CA SER A 43 7.59 -6.39 -5.95
C SER A 43 7.01 -5.05 -5.49
N PRO A 44 6.89 -4.84 -4.17
CA PRO A 44 6.26 -3.62 -3.64
C PRO A 44 7.12 -2.39 -3.92
N GLY A 45 6.48 -1.26 -4.15
CA GLY A 45 7.21 -0.05 -4.51
C GLY A 45 6.49 1.26 -4.23
N ILE A 46 5.19 1.24 -3.95
CA ILE A 46 4.44 2.48 -3.82
C ILE A 46 4.85 3.29 -2.58
N HIS A 47 5.34 2.63 -1.53
CA HIS A 47 5.81 3.31 -0.31
C HIS A 47 6.96 4.29 -0.61
N VAL A 48 7.81 3.97 -1.59
CA VAL A 48 8.92 4.83 -1.99
C VAL A 48 8.39 6.16 -2.52
N LEU A 49 7.32 6.11 -3.31
CA LEU A 49 6.72 7.31 -3.91
C LEU A 49 6.10 8.23 -2.86
N PHE A 50 5.65 7.66 -1.74
CA PHE A 50 5.13 8.44 -0.62
C PHE A 50 6.18 8.78 0.43
N GLY A 51 7.43 8.37 0.22
CA GLY A 51 8.53 8.66 1.14
C GLY A 51 8.46 7.89 2.45
N LEU A 52 7.76 6.76 2.48
CA LEU A 52 7.71 5.88 3.64
C LEU A 52 8.86 4.88 3.56
N GLU A 53 9.75 4.93 4.55
CA GLU A 53 10.91 4.04 4.59
C GLU A 53 10.60 2.74 5.33
N GLU A 54 11.39 1.71 5.05
CA GLU A 54 11.23 0.39 5.67
C GLU A 54 11.22 0.48 7.20
N ASP A 55 12.11 1.29 7.78
CA ASP A 55 12.20 1.44 9.23
C ASP A 55 10.97 2.08 9.86
N ASP A 56 10.17 2.79 9.08
CA ASP A 56 8.92 3.42 9.54
C ASP A 56 7.75 2.44 9.53
N MET A 57 7.93 1.26 8.94
CA MET A 57 6.86 0.28 8.77
C MET A 57 6.94 -0.81 9.83
N LYS A 58 6.21 -0.63 10.94
CA LYS A 58 6.13 -1.66 12.00
C LYS A 58 5.40 -2.89 11.52
N HIS A 59 4.32 -2.69 10.77
CA HIS A 59 3.51 -3.75 10.18
C HIS A 59 3.27 -3.44 8.71
N SER A 60 3.12 -4.49 7.92
CA SER A 60 2.83 -4.40 6.50
C SER A 60 1.61 -5.26 6.16
N LEU A 61 1.13 -5.17 4.92
CA LEU A 61 0.05 -6.02 4.44
C LEU A 61 0.39 -7.50 4.65
N ASN A 62 1.66 -7.88 4.50
CA ASN A 62 2.13 -9.24 4.71
C ASN A 62 1.80 -9.75 6.12
N ASP A 63 2.00 -8.92 7.14
CA ASP A 63 1.70 -9.31 8.52
C ASP A 63 0.21 -9.60 8.71
N TYR A 64 -0.66 -8.78 8.11
CA TYR A 64 -2.10 -9.02 8.13
C TYR A 64 -2.44 -10.34 7.41
N LEU A 65 -1.89 -10.55 6.22
CA LEU A 65 -2.18 -11.73 5.41
C LEU A 65 -1.73 -13.03 6.09
N TRP A 66 -0.72 -12.96 6.95
CA TRP A 66 -0.23 -14.10 7.75
C TRP A 66 -0.83 -14.16 9.15
N GLY A 67 -1.82 -13.32 9.45
CA GLY A 67 -2.53 -13.34 10.71
C GLY A 67 -1.78 -12.79 11.91
N LYS A 68 -0.73 -11.99 11.70
CA LYS A 68 0.09 -11.43 12.78
C LYS A 68 -0.48 -10.18 13.41
N CYS A 69 -1.37 -9.47 12.70
CA CYS A 69 -2.00 -8.24 13.17
C CYS A 69 -3.32 -8.01 12.45
N GLU A 70 -4.06 -6.98 12.87
CA GLU A 70 -5.28 -6.55 12.17
C GLU A 70 -4.92 -5.60 11.03
N ILE A 71 -5.83 -5.47 10.06
CA ILE A 71 -5.59 -4.61 8.88
C ILE A 71 -5.34 -3.15 9.28
N LYS A 72 -6.01 -2.66 10.29
CA LYS A 72 -5.83 -1.28 10.77
C LYS A 72 -4.42 -0.99 11.25
N ASP A 73 -3.71 -2.02 11.74
CA ASP A 73 -2.34 -1.89 12.23
C ASP A 73 -1.34 -1.70 11.09
N THR A 74 -1.76 -1.95 9.86
CA THR A 74 -0.92 -1.81 8.66
C THR A 74 -1.12 -0.49 7.94
N ALA A 75 -2.06 0.34 8.39
CA ALA A 75 -2.38 1.61 7.75
C ALA A 75 -1.58 2.76 8.35
N TYR A 76 -0.90 3.52 7.50
CA TYR A 76 -0.07 4.66 7.90
C TYR A 76 -0.70 5.94 7.37
N ASP A 77 -0.98 6.90 8.29
CA ASP A 77 -1.56 8.18 7.92
C ASP A 77 -0.47 9.10 7.38
N LEU A 78 -0.54 9.42 6.10
CA LEU A 78 0.41 10.29 5.42
C LEU A 78 -0.15 11.68 5.15
N SER A 79 -1.32 12.01 5.68
CA SER A 79 -2.02 13.26 5.39
C SER A 79 -1.18 14.49 5.71
N LYS A 80 -0.55 14.53 6.87
CA LYS A 80 0.31 15.65 7.29
C LYS A 80 1.57 15.75 6.45
N LYS A 81 2.21 14.62 6.18
CA LYS A 81 3.44 14.57 5.41
C LYS A 81 3.24 15.10 4.00
N LEU A 82 2.11 14.76 3.39
CA LEU A 82 1.78 15.19 2.03
C LEU A 82 1.11 16.57 2.00
N GLY A 83 0.69 17.10 3.14
CA GLY A 83 0.02 18.40 3.18
C GLY A 83 -1.33 18.42 2.49
N VAL A 84 -2.03 17.30 2.44
CA VAL A 84 -3.33 17.20 1.77
C VAL A 84 -4.47 17.69 2.65
N LYS A 85 -5.52 18.22 2.02
CA LYS A 85 -6.71 18.72 2.70
C LYS A 85 -7.53 17.59 3.31
N GLY A 86 -7.64 16.46 2.62
CA GLY A 86 -8.37 15.29 3.08
C GLY A 86 -7.50 14.36 3.91
N THR A 87 -7.73 13.07 3.76
CA THR A 87 -6.99 12.03 4.48
C THR A 87 -6.43 11.02 3.50
N LEU A 88 -5.17 10.65 3.69
CA LEU A 88 -4.55 9.59 2.90
C LEU A 88 -3.85 8.60 3.83
N PHE A 89 -4.28 7.34 3.76
CA PHE A 89 -3.65 6.22 4.45
C PHE A 89 -2.99 5.31 3.43
N LEU A 90 -1.80 4.81 3.75
CA LEU A 90 -1.11 3.81 2.96
C LEU A 90 -1.02 2.51 3.75
N ILE A 91 -1.37 1.41 3.09
CA ILE A 91 -1.14 0.06 3.60
C ILE A 91 -0.04 -0.55 2.73
N PRO A 92 1.23 -0.52 3.18
CA PRO A 92 2.35 -1.00 2.37
C PRO A 92 2.53 -2.50 2.46
N SER A 93 3.17 -3.08 1.44
CA SER A 93 3.68 -4.44 1.49
C SER A 93 5.12 -4.43 1.96
N SER A 94 5.58 -5.57 2.52
CA SER A 94 6.93 -5.66 3.07
C SER A 94 8.00 -5.59 1.98
N MET A 95 9.06 -4.83 2.25
CA MET A 95 10.27 -4.78 1.43
C MET A 95 11.36 -5.74 1.91
N LYS A 96 11.15 -6.42 3.03
CA LYS A 96 12.15 -7.35 3.57
C LYS A 96 12.29 -8.54 2.64
N ALA A 97 13.52 -8.82 2.20
CA ALA A 97 13.80 -9.88 1.24
C ALA A 97 13.29 -11.24 1.72
N GLY A 98 13.43 -11.54 3.00
CA GLY A 98 12.92 -12.79 3.58
C GLY A 98 11.41 -12.93 3.51
N GLU A 99 10.67 -11.83 3.70
CA GLU A 99 9.21 -11.84 3.62
C GLU A 99 8.73 -11.95 2.17
N ILE A 100 9.40 -11.27 1.23
CA ILE A 100 9.10 -11.39 -0.19
C ILE A 100 9.35 -12.84 -0.64
N ALA A 101 10.47 -13.42 -0.25
CA ALA A 101 10.78 -14.83 -0.55
C ALA A 101 9.75 -15.78 0.04
N ARG A 102 9.25 -15.49 1.25
CA ARG A 102 8.19 -16.29 1.87
C ARG A 102 6.91 -16.27 1.08
N VAL A 103 6.50 -15.10 0.56
CA VAL A 103 5.31 -14.99 -0.30
C VAL A 103 5.45 -15.84 -1.54
N LEU A 104 6.63 -15.80 -2.18
CA LEU A 104 6.91 -16.58 -3.38
C LEU A 104 6.89 -18.09 -3.10
N ARG A 105 7.35 -18.50 -1.92
CA ARG A 105 7.47 -19.91 -1.53
C ARG A 105 6.18 -20.48 -0.95
N GLU A 106 5.52 -19.75 -0.05
CA GLU A 106 4.41 -20.25 0.74
C GLU A 106 3.05 -19.66 0.33
N GLY A 107 3.06 -18.49 -0.33
CA GLY A 107 1.82 -17.79 -0.66
C GLY A 107 1.16 -17.14 0.56
N TYR A 108 -0.10 -16.82 0.42
CA TYR A 108 -0.93 -16.21 1.45
C TYR A 108 -2.41 -16.51 1.17
N ASP A 109 -3.26 -16.24 2.16
CA ASP A 109 -4.71 -16.41 2.00
C ASP A 109 -5.30 -15.26 1.17
N VAL A 110 -5.57 -15.52 -0.09
CA VAL A 110 -6.13 -14.54 -1.02
C VAL A 110 -7.49 -14.04 -0.55
N GLY A 111 -8.23 -14.86 0.19
CA GLY A 111 -9.53 -14.48 0.73
C GLY A 111 -9.49 -13.32 1.71
N LEU A 112 -8.32 -13.06 2.33
CA LEU A 112 -8.13 -11.92 3.24
C LEU A 112 -7.88 -10.61 2.48
N LEU A 113 -7.41 -10.70 1.26
CA LEU A 113 -7.10 -9.54 0.45
C LEU A 113 -8.37 -8.97 -0.19
#